data_b9aaa8221ab8806e02b0134ad6163de8
#
_entry.id   b9aaa8221ab8806e02b0134ad6163de8
#
_cell.length_a   1.000
_cell.length_b   1.000
_cell.length_c   1.000
_cell.angle_alpha   90.00
_cell.angle_beta   90.00
_cell.angle_gamma   90.00
#
_symmetry.space_group_name_H-M   'P 1'
#
loop_
_entity.id
_entity.type
_entity.pdbx_description
1 polymer ?
#
loop_
_entity_poly.entity_id
_entity_poly.type
_entity_poly.pdbx_seq_one_letter_code
_entity_poly.pdbx_strand_id
1 'polypeptide(L)'
;MIVIKHPPIEKRPRNREIRMSANCAEVLKFLMICADNSETYWVNRPFIAECLNMPQRDVYASLVGLQSIGLVERHDEHKIYRYVPQNKEIKFKEEMF
;
A
#
# COMPACT_ATOMS: atom_id res chain seq x y z
N MET A 1 10.68 9.15 -0.31
CA MET A 1 10.46 8.44 -1.53
C MET A 1 10.34 6.97 -1.26
N ILE A 2 9.35 6.35 -1.80
CA ILE A 2 9.17 4.94 -1.67
C ILE A 2 9.30 4.33 -3.05
N VAL A 3 10.13 3.37 -3.22
CA VAL A 3 10.39 2.78 -4.50
C VAL A 3 10.30 1.28 -4.37
N ILE A 4 9.61 0.60 -5.25
CA ILE A 4 9.64 -0.82 -5.30
C ILE A 4 10.72 -1.18 -6.26
N LYS A 5 11.66 -1.99 -5.84
CA LYS A 5 12.79 -2.30 -6.60
C LYS A 5 13.07 -3.75 -6.53
N HIS A 6 13.20 -4.42 -7.63
CA HIS A 6 13.53 -5.81 -7.63
C HIS A 6 15.01 -5.96 -7.67
N PRO A 7 15.49 -7.10 -7.32
CA PRO A 7 16.90 -7.36 -7.48
C PRO A 7 17.19 -7.20 -8.94
N PRO A 8 18.23 -6.64 -9.24
CA PRO A 8 18.56 -6.32 -10.59
C PRO A 8 18.63 -7.53 -11.44
N ILE A 9 18.03 -7.45 -12.52
CA ILE A 9 18.08 -8.49 -13.38
C ILE A 9 18.89 -7.85 -14.35
N GLU A 10 19.99 -8.23 -14.44
CA GLU A 10 20.86 -7.61 -15.25
C GLU A 10 20.32 -7.14 -16.46
N LYS A 11 19.75 -7.83 -17.21
CA LYS A 11 19.34 -7.39 -18.38
C LYS A 11 18.21 -6.56 -18.34
N ARG A 12 17.54 -6.46 -17.37
CA ARG A 12 16.47 -5.74 -17.30
C ARG A 12 16.82 -4.68 -16.56
N PRO A 13 17.30 -3.80 -16.97
CA PRO A 13 17.74 -2.77 -16.21
C PRO A 13 16.65 -2.10 -15.52
N ARG A 14 15.50 -2.31 -15.78
CA ARG A 14 14.62 -1.60 -15.12
C ARG A 14 14.40 -2.12 -13.85
N ASN A 15 14.66 -1.44 -12.89
CA ASN A 15 14.21 -1.75 -11.61
C ASN A 15 12.77 -1.54 -11.72
N ARG A 16 12.00 -2.38 -11.14
CA ARG A 16 10.64 -2.21 -11.21
C ARG A 16 10.31 -1.22 -10.18
N GLU A 17 9.96 -0.06 -10.57
CA GLU A 17 9.48 0.96 -9.67
C GLU A 17 8.00 1.01 -9.83
N ILE A 18 7.27 0.94 -8.76
CA ILE A 18 5.84 1.08 -8.82
C ILE A 18 5.53 2.51 -8.48
N ARG A 19 4.96 3.21 -9.44
CA ARG A 19 4.61 4.60 -9.24
C ARG A 19 3.21 4.68 -8.72
N MET A 20 2.98 5.52 -7.76
CA MET A 20 1.66 5.64 -7.18
C MET A 20 1.42 7.07 -6.76
N SER A 21 0.18 7.45 -6.64
CA SER A 21 -0.18 8.80 -6.23
C SER A 21 0.18 9.00 -4.76
N ALA A 22 0.18 10.23 -4.33
CA ALA A 22 0.46 10.54 -2.94
C ALA A 22 -0.55 9.88 -2.02
N ASN A 23 -1.82 9.83 -2.41
CA ASN A 23 -2.84 9.20 -1.59
C ASN A 23 -2.57 7.71 -1.46
N CYS A 24 -2.21 7.04 -2.53
CA CYS A 24 -1.88 5.62 -2.46
C CYS A 24 -0.69 5.39 -1.55
N ALA A 25 0.32 6.24 -1.65
CA ALA A 25 1.51 6.09 -0.82
C ALA A 25 1.17 6.25 0.66
N GLU A 26 0.29 7.21 0.97
CA GLU A 26 -0.10 7.43 2.35
C GLU A 26 -0.87 6.23 2.90
N VAL A 27 -1.80 5.70 2.13
CA VAL A 27 -2.58 4.56 2.57
C VAL A 27 -1.66 3.36 2.76
N LEU A 28 -0.74 3.15 1.83
CA LEU A 28 0.18 2.03 1.92
C LEU A 28 1.07 2.14 3.15
N LYS A 29 1.63 3.32 3.41
CA LYS A 29 2.47 3.49 4.58
C LYS A 29 1.71 3.23 5.85
N PHE A 30 0.47 3.70 5.90
CA PHE A 30 -0.36 3.49 7.07
C PHE A 30 -0.60 1.99 7.29
N LEU A 31 -0.91 1.27 6.22
CA LEU A 31 -1.16 -0.15 6.35
C LEU A 31 0.11 -0.93 6.71
N MET A 32 1.25 -0.46 6.26
CA MET A 32 2.50 -1.10 6.63
C MET A 32 2.78 -0.92 8.12
N ILE A 33 2.47 0.25 8.65
CA ILE A 33 2.63 0.48 10.07
C ILE A 33 1.65 -0.38 10.85
N CYS A 34 0.41 -0.51 10.36
CA CYS A 34 -0.57 -1.34 11.02
C CYS A 34 -0.15 -2.81 11.00
N ALA A 35 0.55 -3.22 9.97
CA ALA A 35 0.99 -4.60 9.88
C ALA A 35 1.99 -4.97 10.95
N ASP A 36 2.69 -3.96 11.48
CA ASP A 36 3.64 -4.22 12.55
C ASP A 36 2.95 -4.22 13.91
N ASN A 37 1.66 -3.91 13.95
CA ASN A 37 0.93 -3.87 15.19
C ASN A 37 -0.18 -4.90 15.10
N SER A 38 -0.10 -5.96 15.85
CA SER A 38 -1.04 -7.05 15.71
C SER A 38 -2.47 -6.63 15.99
N GLU A 39 -2.67 -5.57 16.77
CA GLU A 39 -4.01 -5.16 17.09
C GLU A 39 -4.69 -4.40 15.97
N THR A 40 -3.93 -3.87 15.03
CA THR A 40 -4.50 -3.10 13.95
C THR A 40 -4.10 -3.66 12.60
N TYR A 41 -3.77 -4.94 12.56
CA TYR A 41 -3.34 -5.57 11.33
C TYR A 41 -4.40 -5.48 10.25
N TRP A 42 -5.65 -5.71 10.59
CA TRP A 42 -6.74 -5.56 9.66
C TRP A 42 -7.51 -4.31 10.03
N VAL A 43 -7.71 -3.44 9.07
CA VAL A 43 -8.40 -2.17 9.33
C VAL A 43 -9.46 -1.91 8.29
N ASN A 44 -10.48 -1.17 8.64
CA ASN A 44 -11.54 -0.87 7.69
C ASN A 44 -11.32 0.50 7.07
N ARG A 45 -12.05 0.76 6.00
CA ARG A 45 -11.87 1.99 5.25
C ARG A 45 -12.17 3.27 6.06
N PRO A 46 -13.26 3.30 6.82
CA PRO A 46 -13.53 4.52 7.60
C PRO A 46 -12.41 4.84 8.60
N PHE A 47 -11.83 3.81 9.20
CA PHE A 47 -10.75 4.01 10.15
C PHE A 47 -9.53 4.60 9.44
N ILE A 48 -9.20 4.08 8.27
CA ILE A 48 -8.07 4.59 7.51
C ILE A 48 -8.33 6.05 7.14
N ALA A 49 -9.55 6.34 6.69
CA ALA A 49 -9.89 7.70 6.28
C ALA A 49 -9.76 8.67 7.42
N GLU A 50 -10.18 8.24 8.60
CA GLU A 50 -10.11 9.11 9.76
C GLU A 50 -8.67 9.34 10.19
N CYS A 51 -7.88 8.29 10.23
CA CYS A 51 -6.49 8.41 10.65
C CYS A 51 -5.66 9.26 9.70
N LEU A 52 -5.97 9.21 8.42
CA LEU A 52 -5.22 9.95 7.43
C LEU A 52 -5.86 11.27 7.07
N ASN A 53 -7.03 11.55 7.65
CA ASN A 53 -7.76 12.77 7.37
C ASN A 53 -7.98 12.88 5.86
N MET A 54 -8.49 11.82 5.28
CA MET A 54 -8.64 11.68 3.84
C MET A 54 -10.07 11.26 3.55
N PRO A 55 -10.69 11.73 2.47
CA PRO A 55 -12.05 11.30 2.15
C PRO A 55 -12.09 9.81 1.89
N GLN A 56 -13.18 9.17 2.30
CA GLN A 56 -13.28 7.73 2.12
C GLN A 56 -13.17 7.29 0.68
N ARG A 57 -13.67 8.09 -0.25
CA ARG A 57 -13.57 7.71 -1.65
C ARG A 57 -12.13 7.66 -2.12
N ASP A 58 -11.27 8.54 -1.58
CA ASP A 58 -9.87 8.56 -1.96
C ASP A 58 -9.17 7.36 -1.33
N VAL A 59 -9.56 6.98 -0.12
CA VAL A 59 -9.03 5.80 0.52
C VAL A 59 -9.44 4.57 -0.29
N TYR A 60 -10.70 4.51 -0.71
CA TYR A 60 -11.19 3.37 -1.46
C TYR A 60 -10.44 3.24 -2.79
N ALA A 61 -10.28 4.34 -3.51
CA ALA A 61 -9.57 4.31 -4.78
C ALA A 61 -8.13 3.84 -4.58
N SER A 62 -7.48 4.30 -3.50
CA SER A 62 -6.12 3.89 -3.20
C SER A 62 -6.07 2.40 -2.87
N LEU A 63 -7.03 1.91 -2.10
CA LEU A 63 -7.05 0.51 -1.74
C LEU A 63 -7.26 -0.37 -2.96
N VAL A 64 -8.14 0.05 -3.87
CA VAL A 64 -8.38 -0.72 -5.08
C VAL A 64 -7.09 -0.80 -5.90
N GLY A 65 -6.40 0.33 -6.03
CA GLY A 65 -5.14 0.34 -6.77
C GLY A 65 -4.09 -0.55 -6.13
N LEU A 66 -3.98 -0.50 -4.81
CA LEU A 66 -2.99 -1.31 -4.11
C LEU A 66 -3.35 -2.79 -4.15
N GLN A 67 -4.65 -3.12 -4.16
CA GLN A 67 -5.05 -4.50 -4.31
C GLN A 67 -4.67 -5.02 -5.70
N SER A 68 -4.82 -4.18 -6.71
CA SER A 68 -4.56 -4.61 -8.08
C SER A 68 -3.11 -4.97 -8.30
N ILE A 69 -2.19 -4.44 -7.51
CA ILE A 69 -0.78 -4.78 -7.65
C ILE A 69 -0.31 -5.72 -6.55
N GLY A 70 -1.24 -6.22 -5.75
CA GLY A 70 -0.91 -7.28 -4.80
C GLY A 70 -0.31 -6.84 -3.49
N LEU A 71 -0.36 -5.55 -3.17
CA LEU A 71 0.23 -5.05 -1.93
C LEU A 71 -0.76 -4.99 -0.78
N VAL A 72 -2.04 -5.09 -1.07
CA VAL A 72 -3.08 -5.03 -0.06
C VAL A 72 -4.09 -6.13 -0.37
N GLU A 73 -4.63 -6.74 0.67
CA GLU A 73 -5.68 -7.71 0.43
C GLU A 73 -6.90 -7.30 1.26
N ARG A 74 -8.05 -7.71 0.84
CA ARG A 74 -9.30 -7.36 1.46
C ARG A 74 -10.00 -8.61 1.94
N HIS A 75 -10.57 -8.54 3.13
CA HIS A 75 -11.38 -9.63 3.65
C HIS A 75 -12.81 -9.28 3.26
N ASP A 76 -13.35 -9.99 2.29
CA ASP A 76 -14.65 -9.63 1.73
C ASP A 76 -15.79 -9.62 2.74
N GLU A 77 -15.80 -10.57 3.62
CA GLU A 77 -16.89 -10.69 4.55
C GLU A 77 -16.93 -9.52 5.52
N HIS A 78 -15.81 -9.08 6.01
CA HIS A 78 -15.75 -8.02 6.98
C HIS A 78 -15.34 -6.68 6.40
N LYS A 79 -14.99 -6.65 5.13
CA LYS A 79 -14.59 -5.42 4.44
C LYS A 79 -13.46 -4.71 5.17
N ILE A 80 -12.44 -5.45 5.52
CA ILE A 80 -11.26 -4.91 6.16
C ILE A 80 -10.07 -5.20 5.26
N TYR A 81 -9.01 -4.47 5.46
CA TYR A 81 -7.85 -4.50 4.56
C TYR A 81 -6.58 -4.65 5.35
N ARG A 82 -5.58 -5.23 4.74
CA ARG A 82 -4.26 -5.32 5.35
C ARG A 82 -3.18 -5.28 4.29
N TYR A 83 -2.00 -4.87 4.70
CA TYR A 83 -0.83 -4.91 3.84
C TYR A 83 -0.40 -6.36 3.71
N VAL A 84 -0.03 -6.77 2.51
CA VAL A 84 0.44 -8.13 2.28
C VAL A 84 1.96 -8.10 2.40
N PRO A 85 2.54 -8.73 3.41
CA PRO A 85 3.99 -8.69 3.57
C PRO A 85 4.70 -9.29 2.37
N GLN A 86 5.82 -8.69 2.02
CA GLN A 86 6.58 -9.12 0.86
C GLN A 86 7.77 -9.94 1.31
N ASN A 87 8.11 -10.92 0.52
CA ASN A 87 9.23 -11.76 0.87
C ASN A 87 10.57 -11.12 0.61
N LYS A 88 10.64 -10.14 -0.22
CA LYS A 88 11.91 -9.52 -0.47
C LYS A 88 11.78 -8.06 -0.25
N GLU A 89 12.88 -7.42 -0.10
CA GLU A 89 12.88 -6.03 0.16
C GLU A 89 12.28 -5.29 -1.01
N ILE A 90 11.39 -4.41 -0.75
CA ILE A 90 10.72 -3.64 -1.77
C ILE A 90 10.78 -2.18 -1.40
N LYS A 91 11.19 -1.36 -2.34
CA LYS A 91 11.19 0.07 -2.14
C LYS A 91 10.21 0.68 -3.09
N PHE A 92 9.43 1.61 -2.60
CA PHE A 92 8.39 2.22 -3.40
C PHE A 92 8.74 3.66 -3.68
N LYS A 93 8.45 4.09 -4.87
CA LYS A 93 8.69 5.48 -5.23
C LYS A 93 7.37 6.21 -5.23
N GLU A 94 7.29 7.26 -4.46
CA GLU A 94 6.09 8.07 -4.42
C GLU A 94 6.11 9.06 -5.54
N GLU A 95 4.96 9.27 -6.11
CA GLU A 95 4.85 10.20 -7.18
C GLU A 95 4.30 11.47 -6.67
N MET A 96 4.85 12.06 -5.74
CA MET A 96 4.30 13.25 -5.23
C MET A 96 5.14 14.42 -5.40
N PHE A 97 6.03 14.39 -6.18
CA PHE A 97 6.84 15.55 -6.32
C PHE A 97 6.47 16.34 -7.48
#